data_fa1d3a3f4aab578076c2438b7e30bc02
#
_entry.id   fa1d3a3f4aab578076c2438b7e30bc02
#
_cell.length_a   1.000
_cell.length_b   1.000
_cell.length_c   1.000
_cell.angle_alpha   90.00
_cell.angle_beta   90.00
_cell.angle_gamma   90.00
#
_symmetry.space_group_name_H-M   'P 1'
#
loop_
_entity.id
_entity.type
_entity.pdbx_description
1 polymer ?
#
loop_
_entity_poly.entity_id
_entity_poly.type
_entity_poly.pdbx_seq_one_letter_code
_entity_poly.pdbx_strand_id
1 'polypeptide(L)'
;MVIVEDSNSGYEFFSEVSKEKTFEVVSAKGKSNIFKKINEYEKNKILIIADGAAFGAEMDGIVKKIRENNSIAMYLPESFEWLILKSDLINSNKVKNILEEPSDYVESKDYMSWERFFTALLVEETKDTYLRYSKSNLNSAYKNEKIMNKILKEVPEELLD
;
A
#
# COMPACT_ATOMS: atom_id res chain seq x y z
N MET A 1 0.95 -5.20 15.36
CA MET A 1 0.40 -6.08 14.30
C MET A 1 0.00 -5.20 13.11
N VAL A 2 0.47 -5.53 11.91
CA VAL A 2 0.08 -4.86 10.66
C VAL A 2 -0.74 -5.84 9.82
N ILE A 3 -1.93 -5.41 9.40
CA ILE A 3 -2.80 -6.16 8.49
C ILE A 3 -2.74 -5.48 7.12
N VAL A 4 -2.18 -6.15 6.13
CA VAL A 4 -2.14 -5.69 4.73
C VAL A 4 -3.31 -6.33 3.97
N GLU A 5 -4.02 -5.54 3.18
CA GLU A 5 -5.20 -6.02 2.43
C GLU A 5 -4.86 -7.17 1.49
N ASP A 6 -3.85 -6.97 0.65
CA ASP A 6 -3.49 -7.93 -0.40
C ASP A 6 -2.54 -9.04 0.07
N SER A 7 -2.19 -9.93 -0.83
CA SER A 7 -1.16 -10.96 -0.67
C SER A 7 -0.03 -10.85 -1.71
N ASN A 8 0.08 -9.70 -2.35
CA ASN A 8 0.98 -9.40 -3.46
C ASN A 8 2.20 -8.58 -3.00
N SER A 9 2.71 -7.72 -3.89
CA SER A 9 3.92 -6.92 -3.65
C SER A 9 3.84 -6.02 -2.42
N GLY A 10 2.68 -5.45 -2.11
CA GLY A 10 2.49 -4.66 -0.89
C GLY A 10 2.72 -5.49 0.37
N TYR A 11 2.12 -6.67 0.43
CA TYR A 11 2.35 -7.61 1.52
C TYR A 11 3.81 -8.06 1.61
N GLU A 12 4.44 -8.40 0.48
CA GLU A 12 5.87 -8.77 0.45
C GLU A 12 6.76 -7.65 0.98
N PHE A 13 6.48 -6.40 0.59
CA PHE A 13 7.22 -5.23 1.05
C PHE A 13 7.12 -5.04 2.56
N PHE A 14 5.91 -4.97 3.11
CA PHE A 14 5.72 -4.77 4.56
C PHE A 14 6.23 -5.97 5.38
N SER A 15 6.18 -7.18 4.83
CA SER A 15 6.78 -8.36 5.45
C SER A 15 8.32 -8.24 5.53
N GLU A 16 8.96 -7.65 4.53
CA GLU A 16 10.40 -7.38 4.59
C GLU A 16 10.72 -6.30 5.64
N VAL A 17 9.96 -5.21 5.64
CA VAL A 17 10.08 -4.14 6.65
C VAL A 17 9.97 -4.69 8.07
N SER A 18 9.06 -5.63 8.31
CA SER A 18 8.84 -6.20 9.64
C SER A 18 10.03 -6.99 10.19
N LYS A 19 10.94 -7.47 9.34
CA LYS A 19 12.16 -8.16 9.79
C LYS A 19 13.11 -7.25 10.57
N GLU A 20 13.06 -5.95 10.29
CA GLU A 20 13.87 -4.92 10.95
C GLU A 20 13.11 -4.17 12.05
N LYS A 21 11.83 -4.46 12.22
CA LYS A 21 10.91 -3.79 13.15
C LYS A 21 10.32 -4.79 14.13
N THR A 22 9.65 -4.28 15.17
CA THR A 22 9.07 -5.09 16.25
C THR A 22 7.61 -5.48 16.00
N PHE A 23 7.11 -5.40 14.77
CA PHE A 23 5.74 -5.75 14.44
C PHE A 23 5.65 -6.99 13.54
N GLU A 24 4.54 -7.67 13.62
CA GLU A 24 4.19 -8.78 12.73
C GLU A 24 3.28 -8.27 11.61
N VAL A 25 3.40 -8.88 10.42
CA VAL A 25 2.60 -8.57 9.24
C VAL A 25 1.78 -9.78 8.81
N VAL A 26 0.51 -9.57 8.59
CA VAL A 26 -0.40 -10.60 8.04
C VAL A 26 -1.16 -10.07 6.84
N SER A 27 -1.43 -10.94 5.87
CA SER A 27 -2.30 -10.61 4.75
C SER A 27 -3.75 -10.92 5.09
N ALA A 28 -4.65 -9.99 4.77
CA ALA A 28 -6.10 -10.26 4.81
C ALA A 28 -6.56 -11.09 3.61
N LYS A 29 -5.79 -11.13 2.52
CA LYS A 29 -6.16 -11.78 1.25
C LYS A 29 -7.44 -11.20 0.65
N GLY A 30 -7.57 -9.88 0.72
CA GLY A 30 -8.67 -9.10 0.18
C GLY A 30 -9.44 -8.31 1.25
N LYS A 31 -10.03 -7.19 0.81
CA LYS A 31 -10.71 -6.23 1.69
C LYS A 31 -11.87 -6.84 2.50
N SER A 32 -12.61 -7.78 1.93
CA SER A 32 -13.74 -8.45 2.63
C SER A 32 -13.31 -9.27 3.85
N ASN A 33 -12.04 -9.64 3.95
CA ASN A 33 -11.49 -10.40 5.07
C ASN A 33 -10.87 -9.52 6.17
N ILE A 34 -10.71 -8.22 5.95
CA ILE A 34 -10.04 -7.31 6.92
C ILE A 34 -10.78 -7.34 8.26
N PHE A 35 -12.11 -7.23 8.24
CA PHE A 35 -12.91 -7.24 9.47
C PHE A 35 -12.72 -8.54 10.28
N LYS A 36 -12.67 -9.67 9.60
CA LYS A 36 -12.38 -10.97 10.24
C LYS A 36 -10.99 -10.97 10.87
N LYS A 37 -9.98 -10.45 10.16
CA LYS A 37 -8.61 -10.34 10.68
C LYS A 37 -8.51 -9.43 11.89
N ILE A 38 -9.21 -8.29 11.90
CA ILE A 38 -9.28 -7.42 13.08
C ILE A 38 -9.77 -8.21 14.31
N ASN A 39 -10.82 -9.00 14.17
CA ASN A 39 -11.37 -9.79 15.27
C ASN A 39 -10.42 -10.90 15.74
N GLU A 40 -9.64 -11.51 14.83
CA GLU A 40 -8.62 -12.51 15.18
C GLU A 40 -7.50 -11.91 16.06
N TYR A 41 -7.18 -10.64 15.89
CA TYR A 41 -6.06 -9.95 16.54
C TYR A 41 -6.48 -8.79 17.46
N GLU A 42 -7.74 -8.74 17.92
CA GLU A 42 -8.31 -7.60 18.65
C GLU A 42 -7.58 -7.21 19.95
N LYS A 43 -6.77 -8.11 20.50
CA LYS A 43 -5.94 -7.84 21.70
C LYS A 43 -4.64 -7.09 21.37
N ASN A 44 -4.33 -6.90 20.10
CA ASN A 44 -3.12 -6.26 19.63
C ASN A 44 -3.38 -4.80 19.27
N LYS A 45 -2.33 -3.99 19.27
CA LYS A 45 -2.34 -2.72 18.53
C LYS A 45 -2.31 -3.08 17.04
N ILE A 46 -3.28 -2.64 16.27
CA ILE A 46 -3.47 -3.01 14.86
C ILE A 46 -3.32 -1.79 13.96
N LEU A 47 -2.49 -1.90 12.93
CA LEU A 47 -2.49 -0.99 11.79
C LEU A 47 -3.02 -1.75 10.57
N ILE A 48 -4.04 -1.21 9.93
CA ILE A 48 -4.58 -1.70 8.66
C ILE A 48 -3.97 -0.89 7.53
N ILE A 49 -3.39 -1.55 6.53
CA ILE A 49 -2.90 -0.92 5.30
C ILE A 49 -3.66 -1.51 4.13
N ALA A 50 -4.39 -0.67 3.43
CA ALA A 50 -5.24 -1.09 2.32
C ALA A 50 -5.35 0.00 1.25
N ASP A 51 -5.68 -0.39 0.03
CA ASP A 51 -5.86 0.55 -1.07
C ASP A 51 -7.12 1.38 -0.87
N GLY A 52 -6.97 2.72 -0.85
CA GLY A 52 -8.04 3.66 -0.50
C GLY A 52 -9.27 3.58 -1.42
N ALA A 53 -9.05 3.27 -2.70
CA ALA A 53 -10.11 3.11 -3.68
C ALA A 53 -10.92 1.80 -3.53
N ALA A 54 -10.47 0.87 -2.70
CA ALA A 54 -11.04 -0.47 -2.62
C ALA A 54 -12.22 -0.61 -1.64
N PHE A 55 -12.43 0.38 -0.76
CA PHE A 55 -13.44 0.29 0.29
C PHE A 55 -14.81 0.79 -0.16
N GLY A 56 -15.78 -0.12 -0.14
CA GLY A 56 -17.20 0.16 -0.32
C GLY A 56 -17.98 -0.11 0.96
N ALA A 57 -18.91 -1.07 0.93
CA ALA A 57 -19.80 -1.42 2.03
C ALA A 57 -19.08 -1.90 3.31
N GLU A 58 -17.87 -2.42 3.20
CA GLU A 58 -17.07 -2.90 4.34
C GLU A 58 -16.56 -1.77 5.23
N MET A 59 -16.45 -0.54 4.71
CA MET A 59 -15.89 0.61 5.42
C MET A 59 -16.64 0.93 6.72
N ASP A 60 -17.96 0.91 6.69
CA ASP A 60 -18.78 1.28 7.86
C ASP A 60 -18.48 0.39 9.08
N GLY A 61 -18.35 -0.92 8.87
CA GLY A 61 -18.02 -1.87 9.93
C GLY A 61 -16.61 -1.65 10.50
N ILE A 62 -15.64 -1.37 9.63
CA ILE A 62 -14.25 -1.12 10.02
C ILE A 62 -14.14 0.21 10.78
N VAL A 63 -14.76 1.28 10.29
CA VAL A 63 -14.77 2.59 10.96
C VAL A 63 -15.42 2.51 12.34
N LYS A 64 -16.50 1.74 12.48
CA LYS A 64 -17.11 1.48 13.78
C LYS A 64 -16.13 0.82 14.75
N LYS A 65 -15.43 -0.24 14.32
CA LYS A 65 -14.40 -0.91 15.13
C LYS A 65 -13.27 0.03 15.56
N ILE A 66 -12.79 0.88 14.64
CA ILE A 66 -11.74 1.87 14.96
C ILE A 66 -12.22 2.87 16.01
N ARG A 67 -13.48 3.35 15.92
CA ARG A 67 -14.05 4.28 16.90
C ARG A 67 -14.25 3.63 18.28
N GLU A 68 -14.56 2.34 18.31
CA GLU A 68 -14.75 1.58 19.55
C GLU A 68 -13.44 1.15 20.20
N ASN A 69 -12.34 1.11 19.44
CA ASN A 69 -11.04 0.63 19.90
C ASN A 69 -9.88 1.50 19.41
N ASN A 70 -9.36 2.34 20.31
CA ASN A 70 -8.22 3.23 20.02
C ASN A 70 -6.90 2.50 19.69
N SER A 71 -6.86 1.18 19.82
CA SER A 71 -5.70 0.38 19.44
C SER A 71 -5.70 0.00 17.96
N ILE A 72 -6.69 0.42 17.19
CA ILE A 72 -6.81 0.14 15.77
C ILE A 72 -6.64 1.45 14.98
N ALA A 73 -5.69 1.47 14.07
CA ALA A 73 -5.48 2.55 13.11
C ALA A 73 -5.60 2.03 11.68
N MET A 74 -5.89 2.91 10.74
CA MET A 74 -5.99 2.56 9.32
C MET A 74 -5.24 3.60 8.47
N TYR A 75 -4.44 3.10 7.53
CA TYR A 75 -3.78 3.89 6.51
C TYR A 75 -4.24 3.42 5.13
N LEU A 76 -4.76 4.36 4.35
CA LEU A 76 -5.35 4.10 3.04
C LEU A 76 -4.62 4.92 1.96
N PRO A 77 -3.42 4.51 1.52
CA PRO A 77 -2.82 5.09 0.32
C PRO A 77 -3.70 4.77 -0.89
N GLU A 78 -3.54 5.52 -1.98
CA GLU A 78 -4.25 5.21 -3.24
C GLU A 78 -3.98 3.77 -3.69
N SER A 79 -2.71 3.36 -3.64
CA SER A 79 -2.25 1.98 -3.79
C SER A 79 -0.81 1.84 -3.30
N PHE A 80 -0.29 0.61 -3.24
CA PHE A 80 1.13 0.37 -2.95
C PHE A 80 2.03 0.94 -4.07
N GLU A 81 1.63 0.81 -5.32
CA GLU A 81 2.34 1.36 -6.47
C GLU A 81 2.41 2.90 -6.41
N TRP A 82 1.35 3.55 -5.98
CA TRP A 82 1.32 4.99 -5.74
C TRP A 82 2.35 5.42 -4.69
N LEU A 83 2.54 4.65 -3.61
CA LEU A 83 3.59 4.90 -2.61
C LEU A 83 4.98 4.88 -3.25
N ILE A 84 5.26 3.90 -4.12
CA ILE A 84 6.54 3.79 -4.82
C ILE A 84 6.73 4.99 -5.75
N LEU A 85 5.73 5.35 -6.54
CA LEU A 85 5.79 6.50 -7.46
C LEU A 85 6.01 7.82 -6.71
N LYS A 86 5.37 7.99 -5.55
CA LYS A 86 5.48 9.19 -4.73
C LYS A 86 6.82 9.32 -4.02
N SER A 87 7.51 8.22 -3.78
CA SER A 87 8.76 8.16 -3.01
C SER A 87 10.00 8.77 -3.70
N ASP A 88 9.87 9.36 -4.88
CA ASP A 88 10.96 9.90 -5.71
C ASP A 88 12.01 8.86 -6.17
N LEU A 89 11.70 7.57 -6.08
CA LEU A 89 12.57 6.51 -6.61
C LEU A 89 12.61 6.54 -8.15
N ILE A 90 11.52 6.96 -8.75
CA ILE A 90 11.37 7.09 -10.20
C ILE A 90 11.52 8.57 -10.56
N ASN A 91 12.72 8.96 -10.97
CA ASN A 91 13.02 10.34 -11.34
C ASN A 91 12.52 10.66 -12.75
N SER A 92 11.23 10.94 -12.89
CA SER A 92 10.55 11.24 -14.14
C SER A 92 9.65 12.47 -13.97
N ASN A 93 9.82 13.48 -14.81
CA ASN A 93 8.92 14.63 -14.84
C ASN A 93 7.49 14.22 -15.23
N LYS A 94 7.35 13.20 -16.07
CA LYS A 94 6.06 12.61 -16.44
C LYS A 94 5.33 12.08 -15.18
N VAL A 95 6.03 11.31 -14.34
CA VAL A 95 5.47 10.78 -13.10
C VAL A 95 5.06 11.91 -12.15
N LYS A 96 5.92 12.93 -11.97
CA LYS A 96 5.62 14.08 -11.10
C LYS A 96 4.36 14.81 -11.56
N ASN A 97 4.26 15.14 -12.85
CA ASN A 97 3.09 15.81 -13.41
C ASN A 97 1.80 14.97 -13.24
N ILE A 98 1.90 13.65 -13.45
CA ILE A 98 0.75 12.76 -13.27
C ILE A 98 0.30 12.73 -11.80
N LEU A 99 1.22 12.69 -10.84
CA LEU A 99 0.88 12.67 -9.41
C LEU A 99 0.30 13.99 -8.90
N GLU A 100 0.65 15.13 -9.53
CA GLU A 100 0.07 16.44 -9.22
C GLU A 100 -1.39 16.54 -9.66
N GLU A 101 -1.70 16.10 -10.89
CA GLU A 101 -3.04 16.16 -11.49
C GLU A 101 -3.42 14.83 -12.17
N PRO A 102 -3.63 13.75 -11.37
CA PRO A 102 -3.87 12.42 -11.95
C PRO A 102 -5.12 12.35 -12.83
N SER A 103 -6.15 13.13 -12.54
CA SER A 103 -7.40 13.16 -13.30
C SER A 103 -7.22 13.60 -14.77
N ASP A 104 -6.17 14.36 -15.07
CA ASP A 104 -5.87 14.81 -16.44
C ASP A 104 -5.33 13.66 -17.32
N TYR A 105 -4.88 12.56 -16.70
CA TYR A 105 -4.21 11.46 -17.40
C TYR A 105 -5.01 10.15 -17.36
N VAL A 106 -5.97 10.03 -16.45
CA VAL A 106 -6.80 8.82 -16.32
C VAL A 106 -8.08 8.98 -17.15
N GLU A 107 -8.20 8.17 -18.19
CA GLU A 107 -9.43 8.01 -18.91
C GLU A 107 -10.17 6.75 -18.44
N SER A 108 -11.39 6.90 -17.96
CA SER A 108 -12.19 5.81 -17.38
C SER A 108 -12.49 4.66 -18.33
N LYS A 109 -12.43 4.91 -19.64
CA LYS A 109 -12.55 3.87 -20.67
C LYS A 109 -11.34 2.94 -20.75
N ASP A 110 -10.14 3.44 -20.40
CA ASP A 110 -8.88 2.71 -20.49
C ASP A 110 -8.55 2.00 -19.18
N TYR A 111 -8.94 2.60 -18.04
CA TYR A 111 -8.65 2.08 -16.72
C TYR A 111 -9.92 2.01 -15.87
N MET A 112 -10.16 0.85 -15.28
CA MET A 112 -11.34 0.63 -14.42
C MET A 112 -11.16 1.16 -13.00
N SER A 113 -9.92 1.51 -12.59
CA SER A 113 -9.60 2.04 -11.27
C SER A 113 -8.27 2.79 -11.26
N TRP A 114 -8.09 3.68 -10.29
CA TRP A 114 -6.84 4.37 -10.00
C TRP A 114 -5.69 3.39 -9.71
N GLU A 115 -5.98 2.31 -8.99
CA GLU A 115 -5.00 1.26 -8.71
C GLU A 115 -4.41 0.67 -10.00
N ARG A 116 -5.24 0.30 -10.95
CA ARG A 116 -4.78 -0.23 -12.24
C ARG A 116 -3.96 0.78 -13.03
N PHE A 117 -4.36 2.04 -12.97
CA PHE A 117 -3.61 3.11 -13.61
C PHE A 117 -2.21 3.26 -13.00
N PHE A 118 -2.09 3.35 -11.68
CA PHE A 118 -0.80 3.46 -11.01
C PHE A 118 0.06 2.21 -11.19
N THR A 119 -0.53 1.02 -11.20
CA THR A 119 0.18 -0.23 -11.52
C THR A 119 0.75 -0.18 -12.93
N ALA A 120 -0.03 0.18 -13.93
CA ALA A 120 0.41 0.28 -15.32
C ALA A 120 1.52 1.33 -15.49
N LEU A 121 1.39 2.48 -14.84
CA LEU A 121 2.40 3.53 -14.85
C LEU A 121 3.72 3.06 -14.27
N LEU A 122 3.70 2.44 -13.09
CA LEU A 122 4.90 1.95 -12.42
C LEU A 122 5.59 0.84 -13.24
N VAL A 123 4.83 -0.10 -13.79
CA VAL A 123 5.36 -1.15 -14.66
C VAL A 123 6.07 -0.54 -15.87
N GLU A 124 5.44 0.41 -16.55
CA GLU A 124 6.01 1.06 -17.75
C GLU A 124 7.28 1.85 -17.41
N GLU A 125 7.26 2.68 -16.35
CA GLU A 125 8.38 3.54 -15.98
C GLU A 125 9.59 2.75 -15.43
N THR A 126 9.39 1.52 -14.98
CA THR A 126 10.46 0.69 -14.39
C THR A 126 10.91 -0.50 -15.24
N LYS A 127 10.27 -0.77 -16.37
CA LYS A 127 10.48 -1.99 -17.17
C LYS A 127 11.95 -2.23 -17.59
N ASP A 128 12.69 -1.16 -17.86
CA ASP A 128 14.08 -1.20 -18.31
C ASP A 128 15.08 -0.78 -17.22
N THR A 129 14.66 -0.80 -15.95
CA THR A 129 15.46 -0.38 -14.81
C THR A 129 15.68 -1.53 -13.82
N TYR A 130 16.61 -1.34 -12.88
CA TYR A 130 16.82 -2.29 -11.78
C TYR A 130 15.64 -2.36 -10.80
N LEU A 131 14.74 -1.37 -10.81
CA LEU A 131 13.50 -1.32 -10.04
C LEU A 131 12.30 -1.89 -10.80
N ARG A 132 12.53 -2.73 -11.79
CA ARG A 132 11.45 -3.35 -12.56
C ARG A 132 10.36 -3.91 -11.64
N TYR A 133 9.16 -3.38 -11.79
CA TYR A 133 8.03 -3.72 -10.92
C TYR A 133 7.17 -4.84 -11.50
N SER A 134 6.74 -5.74 -10.63
CA SER A 134 5.68 -6.72 -10.87
C SER A 134 4.77 -6.81 -9.65
N LYS A 135 3.47 -6.76 -9.85
CA LYS A 135 2.50 -6.83 -8.75
C LYS A 135 2.52 -8.18 -8.02
N SER A 136 2.80 -9.25 -8.72
CA SER A 136 2.75 -10.63 -8.19
C SER A 136 4.06 -11.12 -7.58
N ASN A 137 5.17 -10.44 -7.83
CA ASN A 137 6.50 -10.85 -7.37
C ASN A 137 7.38 -9.61 -7.21
N LEU A 138 7.55 -9.16 -5.98
CA LEU A 138 8.33 -7.97 -5.69
C LEU A 138 9.80 -8.18 -5.99
N ASN A 139 10.36 -7.35 -6.87
CA ASN A 139 11.79 -7.34 -7.18
C ASN A 139 12.62 -7.13 -5.90
N SER A 140 13.68 -7.89 -5.72
CA SER A 140 14.56 -7.82 -4.55
C SER A 140 15.19 -6.44 -4.34
N ALA A 141 15.32 -5.62 -5.38
CA ALA A 141 15.80 -4.24 -5.25
C ALA A 141 14.92 -3.40 -4.31
N TYR A 142 13.60 -3.65 -4.27
CA TYR A 142 12.68 -2.98 -3.34
C TYR A 142 12.88 -3.41 -1.88
N LYS A 143 13.58 -4.49 -1.62
CA LYS A 143 13.93 -5.01 -0.29
C LYS A 143 15.27 -4.46 0.23
N ASN A 144 15.92 -3.59 -0.54
CA ASN A 144 17.11 -2.88 -0.08
C ASN A 144 16.70 -1.80 0.94
N GLU A 145 17.43 -1.70 2.04
CA GLU A 145 17.15 -0.78 3.16
C GLU A 145 16.96 0.67 2.71
N LYS A 146 17.83 1.19 1.83
CA LYS A 146 17.71 2.57 1.33
C LYS A 146 16.43 2.78 0.52
N ILE A 147 16.06 1.79 -0.30
CA ILE A 147 14.85 1.83 -1.12
C ILE A 147 13.61 1.73 -0.21
N MET A 148 13.59 0.77 0.71
CA MET A 148 12.50 0.63 1.68
C MET A 148 12.29 1.91 2.47
N ASN A 149 13.37 2.52 2.99
CA ASN A 149 13.26 3.74 3.78
C ASN A 149 12.73 4.93 2.98
N LYS A 150 13.02 5.02 1.67
CA LYS A 150 12.41 6.05 0.81
C LYS A 150 10.91 5.87 0.68
N ILE A 151 10.44 4.64 0.48
CA ILE A 151 9.01 4.33 0.38
C ILE A 151 8.31 4.58 1.72
N LEU A 152 8.93 4.16 2.82
CA LEU A 152 8.36 4.32 4.18
C LEU A 152 8.21 5.77 4.62
N LYS A 153 8.97 6.72 4.05
CA LYS A 153 8.78 8.15 4.31
C LYS A 153 7.40 8.66 3.86
N GLU A 154 6.77 7.97 2.93
CA GLU A 154 5.41 8.29 2.49
C GLU A 154 4.32 7.72 3.41
N VAL A 155 4.68 6.83 4.32
CA VAL A 155 3.80 6.30 5.36
C VAL A 155 3.96 7.15 6.62
N PRO A 156 2.87 7.63 7.24
CA PRO A 156 2.96 8.38 8.49
C PRO A 156 3.74 7.63 9.57
N GLU A 157 4.79 8.26 10.12
CA GLU A 157 5.71 7.62 11.09
C GLU A 157 4.97 7.09 12.32
N GLU A 158 3.98 7.84 12.79
CA GLU A 158 3.19 7.49 13.99
C GLU A 158 2.45 6.16 13.86
N LEU A 159 2.28 5.68 12.64
CA LEU A 159 1.56 4.42 12.37
C LEU A 159 2.45 3.19 12.43
N LEU A 160 3.77 3.35 12.28
CA LEU A 160 4.74 2.25 12.23
C LEU A 160 5.54 2.07 13.52
N ASP A 161 5.34 2.96 14.50
CA ASP A 161 6.00 2.92 15.82
C ASP A 161 5.30 2.02 16.85
#